data_61872f574c684f63236e01989ccb8814
#
_entry.id   61872f574c684f63236e01989ccb8814
#
_cell.length_a   1.000
_cell.length_b   1.000
_cell.length_c   1.000
_cell.angle_alpha   90.00
_cell.angle_beta   90.00
_cell.angle_gamma   90.00
#
_symmetry.space_group_name_H-M   'P 1'
#
loop_
_entity.id
_entity.type
_entity.pdbx_description
1 polymer ?
#
loop_
_entity_poly.entity_id
_entity_poly.type
_entity_poly.pdbx_seq_one_letter_code
_entity_poly.pdbx_strand_id
1 'polypeptide(L)'
;MTLTEKILARAAGETEVNAGDNVWVNADLLMTHDVCGPGTIGVFKREFGEDARVWDANKIVIIPDHYIFTSDSLSNRNVDILREFAK
;
A
#
# COMPACT_ATOMS: atom_id res chain seq x y z
N MET A 1 -11.54 24.17 -7.80
CA MET A 1 -11.09 22.89 -7.21
C MET A 1 -9.79 23.09 -6.42
N THR A 2 -9.67 22.38 -5.32
CA THR A 2 -8.42 22.32 -4.55
C THR A 2 -7.38 21.53 -5.33
N LEU A 3 -6.11 21.58 -4.87
CA LEU A 3 -5.05 20.76 -5.47
C LEU A 3 -5.38 19.27 -5.37
N THR A 4 -5.90 18.82 -4.21
CA THR A 4 -6.31 17.43 -4.02
C THR A 4 -7.40 17.02 -5.01
N GLU A 5 -8.42 17.86 -5.17
CA GLU A 5 -9.49 17.58 -6.12
C GLU A 5 -8.99 17.49 -7.55
N LYS A 6 -8.04 18.36 -7.93
CA LYS A 6 -7.43 18.33 -9.26
C LYS A 6 -6.65 17.03 -9.50
N ILE A 7 -5.86 16.61 -8.52
CA ILE A 7 -5.07 15.37 -8.63
C ILE A 7 -5.99 14.14 -8.71
N LEU A 8 -7.01 14.09 -7.87
CA LEU A 8 -7.96 12.98 -7.88
C LEU A 8 -8.76 12.92 -9.18
N ALA A 9 -9.20 14.07 -9.68
CA ALA A 9 -9.92 14.13 -10.95
C ALA A 9 -9.05 13.59 -12.10
N ARG A 10 -7.79 13.97 -12.14
CA ARG A 10 -6.85 13.49 -13.15
C ARG A 10 -6.66 11.97 -13.04
N ALA A 11 -6.47 11.46 -11.83
CA ALA A 11 -6.26 10.03 -11.60
C ALA A 11 -7.52 9.21 -11.90
N ALA A 12 -8.70 9.80 -11.77
CA ALA A 12 -9.98 9.15 -12.06
C ALA A 12 -10.41 9.27 -13.53
N GLY A 13 -9.74 10.11 -14.30
CA GLY A 13 -10.17 10.41 -15.67
C GLY A 13 -11.42 11.28 -15.73
N GLU A 14 -11.70 12.05 -14.68
CA GLU A 14 -12.86 12.91 -14.57
C GLU A 14 -12.48 14.37 -14.80
N THR A 15 -13.45 15.19 -15.21
CA THR A 15 -13.22 16.63 -15.40
C THR A 15 -13.27 17.38 -14.08
N GLU A 16 -14.01 16.87 -13.10
CA GLU A 16 -14.20 17.51 -11.80
C GLU A 16 -14.46 16.44 -10.72
N VAL A 17 -13.93 16.70 -9.53
CA VAL A 17 -14.19 15.91 -8.31
C VAL A 17 -14.46 16.89 -7.18
N ASN A 18 -15.48 16.58 -6.37
CA ASN A 18 -15.91 17.42 -5.25
C ASN A 18 -15.84 16.66 -3.93
N ALA A 19 -15.74 17.39 -2.83
CA ALA A 19 -15.76 16.79 -1.51
C ALA A 19 -17.02 15.95 -1.32
N GLY A 20 -16.86 14.74 -0.79
CA GLY A 20 -17.95 13.80 -0.60
C GLY A 20 -18.15 12.82 -1.75
N ASP A 21 -17.51 13.03 -2.89
CA ASP A 21 -17.60 12.11 -4.03
C ASP A 21 -16.84 10.81 -3.74
N ASN A 22 -17.38 9.72 -4.28
CA ASN A 22 -16.68 8.43 -4.32
C ASN A 22 -16.20 8.20 -5.74
N VAL A 23 -14.88 8.04 -5.91
CA VAL A 23 -14.31 7.90 -7.25
C VAL A 23 -13.30 6.75 -7.29
N TRP A 24 -13.21 6.11 -8.44
CA TRP A 24 -12.15 5.14 -8.72
C TRP A 24 -10.98 5.86 -9.36
N VAL A 25 -9.80 5.69 -8.81
CA VAL A 25 -8.59 6.35 -9.30
C VAL A 25 -7.53 5.33 -9.63
N ASN A 26 -6.66 5.67 -10.58
CA ASN A 26 -5.47 4.89 -10.86
C ASN A 26 -4.35 5.39 -9.95
N ALA A 27 -3.70 4.48 -9.24
CA ALA A 27 -2.59 4.81 -8.38
C ALA A 27 -1.27 4.70 -9.17
N ASP A 28 -0.41 5.69 -9.02
CA ASP A 28 0.90 5.68 -9.65
C ASP A 28 1.92 4.92 -8.81
N LEU A 29 1.76 4.95 -7.49
CA LEU A 29 2.67 4.33 -6.55
C LEU A 29 1.91 3.91 -5.30
N LEU A 30 2.15 2.69 -4.85
CA LEU A 30 1.61 2.17 -3.58
C LEU A 30 2.76 2.01 -2.60
N MET A 31 2.55 2.45 -1.37
CA MET A 31 3.57 2.41 -0.34
C MET A 31 3.01 1.78 0.94
N THR A 32 3.78 0.91 1.55
CA THR A 32 3.45 0.36 2.85
C THR A 32 4.70 0.32 3.73
N HIS A 33 4.51 0.11 5.01
CA HIS A 33 5.60 0.04 5.98
C HIS A 33 5.39 -1.10 6.98
N ASP A 34 6.33 -1.24 7.91
CA ASP A 34 6.38 -2.39 8.82
C ASP A 34 5.34 -2.38 9.93
N VAL A 35 4.67 -1.27 10.18
CA VAL A 35 3.59 -1.23 11.17
C VAL A 35 2.32 -1.89 10.62
N CYS A 36 1.85 -1.48 9.45
CA CYS A 36 0.60 -1.98 8.88
C CYS A 36 0.78 -2.96 7.71
N GLY A 37 1.99 -3.05 7.15
CA GLY A 37 2.26 -3.94 6.02
C GLY A 37 1.92 -5.40 6.27
N PRO A 38 2.36 -6.01 7.38
CA PRO A 38 2.06 -7.42 7.65
C PRO A 38 0.57 -7.71 7.72
N GLY A 39 -0.22 -6.83 8.33
CA GLY A 39 -1.69 -6.98 8.36
C GLY A 39 -2.29 -6.91 6.97
N THR A 40 -1.83 -5.97 6.15
CA THR A 40 -2.28 -5.81 4.76
C THR A 40 -1.94 -7.05 3.94
N ILE A 41 -0.72 -7.59 4.08
CA ILE A 41 -0.30 -8.80 3.40
C ILE A 41 -1.16 -10.00 3.82
N GLY A 42 -1.47 -10.11 5.11
CA GLY A 42 -2.33 -11.17 5.62
C GLY A 42 -3.72 -11.14 4.99
N VAL A 43 -4.32 -9.97 4.89
CA VAL A 43 -5.62 -9.78 4.23
C VAL A 43 -5.51 -10.12 2.74
N PHE A 44 -4.47 -9.66 2.08
CA PHE A 44 -4.24 -9.93 0.66
C PHE A 44 -4.18 -11.44 0.38
N LYS A 45 -3.39 -12.19 1.15
CA LYS A 45 -3.27 -13.63 0.99
C LYS A 45 -4.58 -14.37 1.29
N ARG A 46 -5.30 -13.91 2.33
CA ARG A 46 -6.57 -14.52 2.71
C ARG A 46 -7.64 -14.35 1.65
N GLU A 47 -7.71 -13.16 1.04
CA GLU A 47 -8.76 -12.85 0.06
C GLU A 47 -8.42 -13.33 -1.36
N PHE A 48 -7.14 -13.39 -1.72
CA PHE A 48 -6.71 -13.72 -3.09
C PHE A 48 -5.87 -14.99 -3.19
N GLY A 49 -5.52 -15.63 -2.07
CA GLY A 49 -4.74 -16.87 -2.04
C GLY A 49 -3.25 -16.64 -1.83
N GLU A 50 -2.56 -17.69 -1.39
CA GLU A 50 -1.12 -17.63 -1.07
C GLU A 50 -0.25 -17.35 -2.31
N ASP A 51 -0.71 -17.76 -3.48
CA ASP A 51 0.03 -17.61 -4.74
C ASP A 51 -0.36 -16.33 -5.50
N ALA A 52 -1.21 -15.49 -4.91
CA ALA A 52 -1.67 -14.27 -5.55
C ALA A 52 -0.51 -13.30 -5.80
N ARG A 53 -0.58 -12.60 -6.92
CA ARG A 53 0.43 -11.63 -7.31
C ARG A 53 -0.16 -10.24 -7.34
N VAL A 54 0.69 -9.25 -7.05
CA VAL A 54 0.28 -7.85 -7.08
C VAL A 54 0.11 -7.37 -8.53
N TRP A 55 -0.67 -6.32 -8.69
CA TRP A 55 -0.95 -5.69 -9.99
C TRP A 55 0.32 -5.29 -10.74
N ASP A 56 1.26 -4.61 -10.08
CA ASP A 56 2.52 -4.17 -10.68
C ASP A 56 3.55 -3.99 -9.57
N ALA A 57 4.48 -4.93 -9.47
CA ALA A 57 5.50 -4.91 -8.43
C ALA A 57 6.42 -3.69 -8.51
N ASN A 58 6.58 -3.10 -9.71
CA ASN A 58 7.42 -1.91 -9.88
C ASN A 58 6.79 -0.65 -9.31
N LYS A 59 5.49 -0.68 -9.00
CA LYS A 59 4.75 0.46 -8.46
C LYS A 59 4.46 0.30 -6.98
N ILE A 60 5.02 -0.70 -6.33
CA ILE A 60 4.81 -0.98 -4.90
C ILE A 60 6.14 -0.83 -4.18
N VAL A 61 6.13 0.00 -3.13
CA VAL A 61 7.32 0.26 -2.31
C VAL A 61 7.01 -0.18 -0.87
N ILE A 62 7.90 -0.98 -0.31
CA ILE A 62 7.80 -1.46 1.06
C ILE A 62 8.95 -0.83 1.85
N ILE A 63 8.61 -0.09 2.90
CA ILE A 63 9.59 0.68 3.67
C ILE A 63 9.62 0.17 5.12
N PRO A 64 10.64 -0.60 5.53
CA PRO A 64 10.79 -1.05 6.91
C PRO A 64 11.48 0.04 7.75
N ASP A 65 10.75 1.09 8.08
CA ASP A 65 11.31 2.29 8.69
C ASP A 65 11.06 2.40 10.20
N HIS A 66 9.98 1.80 10.72
CA HIS A 66 9.57 1.99 12.12
C HIS A 66 10.30 1.06 13.09
N TYR A 67 10.55 -0.19 12.71
CA TYR A 67 11.08 -1.23 13.61
C TYR A 67 12.51 -1.66 13.26
N ILE A 68 13.21 -0.89 12.46
CA ILE A 68 14.50 -1.31 11.87
C ILE A 68 15.62 -1.48 12.91
N PHE A 69 15.56 -0.75 14.03
CA PHE A 69 16.58 -0.78 15.07
C PHE A 69 16.06 -1.33 16.40
N THR A 70 15.00 -2.13 16.38
CA THR A 70 14.41 -2.67 17.60
C THR A 70 14.96 -4.06 17.93
N SER A 71 15.02 -4.39 19.24
CA SER A 71 15.25 -5.74 19.71
C SER A 71 13.96 -6.50 20.01
N ASP A 72 12.81 -5.88 19.80
CA ASP A 72 11.50 -6.51 20.00
C ASP A 72 11.27 -7.58 18.94
N SER A 73 11.06 -8.83 19.37
CA SER A 73 10.87 -9.95 18.45
C SER A 73 9.62 -9.82 17.57
N LEU A 74 8.53 -9.23 18.08
CA LEU A 74 7.33 -9.03 17.28
C LEU A 74 7.55 -7.98 16.19
N SER A 75 8.26 -6.91 16.51
CA SER A 75 8.59 -5.86 15.54
C SER A 75 9.55 -6.38 14.48
N ASN A 76 10.55 -7.18 14.87
CA ASN A 76 11.46 -7.82 13.93
C ASN A 76 10.73 -8.80 13.03
N ARG A 77 9.75 -9.53 13.56
CA ARG A 77 8.91 -10.42 12.76
C ARG A 77 8.15 -9.65 11.68
N ASN A 78 7.67 -8.45 11.99
CA ASN A 78 6.98 -7.62 11.01
C ASN A 78 7.91 -7.24 9.85
N VAL A 79 9.14 -6.86 10.14
CA VAL A 79 10.14 -6.54 9.10
C VAL A 79 10.45 -7.78 8.27
N ASP A 80 10.59 -8.94 8.89
CA ASP A 80 10.86 -10.20 8.20
C ASP A 80 9.71 -10.59 7.25
N ILE A 81 8.47 -10.40 7.68
CA ILE A 81 7.29 -10.65 6.85
C ILE A 81 7.32 -9.77 5.60
N LEU A 82 7.65 -8.49 5.74
CA LEU A 82 7.74 -7.58 4.61
C LEU A 82 8.83 -8.01 3.62
N ARG A 83 9.99 -8.38 4.13
CA ARG A 83 11.12 -8.81 3.30
C ARG A 83 10.79 -10.09 2.53
N GLU A 84 10.13 -11.04 3.19
CA GLU A 84 9.71 -12.28 2.55
C GLU A 84 8.68 -12.04 1.45
N PHE A 85 7.73 -11.17 1.70
CA PHE A 85 6.71 -10.82 0.71
C PHE A 85 7.31 -10.14 -0.51
N ALA A 86 8.35 -9.32 -0.31
CA ALA A 86 9.00 -8.55 -1.39
C ALA A 86 9.79 -9.43 -2.36
N LYS A 87 10.11 -10.64 -1.98
CA LYS A 87 10.84 -11.57 -2.86
C LYS A 87 9.96 -12.09 -4.04
#